data_cf754e217851bb207761af44ceb60b2b
#
_entry.id   cf754e217851bb207761af44ceb60b2b
#
_cell.length_a   1.000
_cell.length_b   1.000
_cell.length_c   1.000
_cell.angle_alpha   90.00
_cell.angle_beta   90.00
_cell.angle_gamma   90.00
#
_symmetry.space_group_name_H-M   'P 1'
#
loop_
_entity.id
_entity.type
_entity.pdbx_description
1 polymer ?
#
loop_
_entity_poly.entity_id
_entity_poly.type
_entity_poly.pdbx_seq_one_letter_code
_entity_poly.pdbx_strand_id
1 'polypeptide(L)' 'VYHLSYNPDQRWYYFPDMEREEILVLKCFDSLTDGTARWTAHGAFNDPSSPADAARRESIEIRTLYFFD' A
#
# COMPACT_ATOMS: atom_id res chain seq x y z
N VAL A 1 10.67 -0.03 -9.98
CA VAL A 1 9.37 -0.70 -9.79
C VAL A 1 9.60 -2.20 -9.66
N TYR A 2 9.02 -2.81 -8.63
CA TYR A 2 9.08 -4.24 -8.40
C TYR A 2 7.76 -4.88 -8.79
N HIS A 3 7.83 -5.98 -9.49
CA HIS A 3 6.68 -6.80 -9.80
C HIS A 3 6.76 -8.10 -9.01
N LEU A 4 5.66 -8.47 -8.37
CA LEU A 4 5.60 -9.71 -7.61
C LEU A 4 5.08 -10.85 -8.47
N SER A 5 5.74 -12.00 -8.36
CA SER A 5 5.22 -13.23 -8.93
C SER A 5 4.07 -13.77 -8.08
N TYR A 6 3.13 -14.44 -8.70
CA TYR A 6 2.05 -15.10 -7.98
C TYR A 6 2.61 -16.16 -7.04
N ASN A 7 2.10 -16.17 -5.81
CA ASN A 7 2.39 -17.20 -4.82
C ASN A 7 1.14 -17.37 -3.95
N PRO A 8 0.58 -18.58 -3.87
CA PRO A 8 -0.64 -18.81 -3.08
C PRO A 8 -0.48 -18.58 -1.59
N ASP A 9 0.76 -18.54 -1.09
CA ASP A 9 1.04 -18.24 0.31
C ASP A 9 1.06 -16.76 0.63
N GLN A 10 1.00 -15.90 -0.37
CA GLN A 10 0.90 -14.46 -0.16
C GLN A 10 -0.45 -14.11 0.46
N ARG A 11 -0.41 -13.18 1.41
CA ARG A 11 -1.62 -12.64 2.03
C ARG A 11 -1.69 -11.16 1.74
N TRP A 12 -2.83 -10.71 1.22
CA TRP A 12 -3.09 -9.34 0.88
C TRP A 12 -4.16 -8.78 1.79
N TYR A 13 -3.93 -7.55 2.23
CA TYR A 13 -4.82 -6.86 3.16
C TYR A 13 -5.20 -5.52 2.58
N TYR A 14 -6.38 -5.05 2.95
CA TYR A 14 -6.84 -3.72 2.57
C TYR A 14 -7.58 -3.09 3.74
N PHE A 15 -7.70 -1.77 3.69
CA PHE A 15 -8.41 -1.00 4.70
C PHE A 15 -9.72 -0.52 4.09
N PRO A 16 -10.87 -1.11 4.46
CA PRO A 16 -12.14 -0.68 3.90
C PRO A 16 -12.57 0.67 4.47
N ASP A 17 -13.32 1.42 3.68
CA ASP A 17 -14.01 2.63 4.11
C ASP A 17 -13.09 3.66 4.77
N MET A 18 -11.90 3.86 4.21
CA MET A 18 -10.97 4.86 4.73
C MET A 18 -11.59 6.26 4.67
N GLU A 19 -11.45 6.99 5.75
CA GLU A 19 -11.92 8.34 5.88
C GLU A 19 -10.83 9.35 5.52
N ARG A 20 -11.25 10.61 5.32
CA ARG A 20 -10.33 11.68 4.89
C ARG A 20 -9.19 11.92 5.87
N GLU A 21 -9.43 11.68 7.15
CA GLU A 21 -8.45 11.89 8.22
C GLU A 21 -7.45 10.74 8.36
N GLU A 22 -7.67 9.66 7.66
CA GLU A 22 -6.80 8.48 7.73
C GLU A 22 -5.68 8.55 6.72
N ILE A 23 -4.52 8.08 7.11
CA ILE A 23 -3.31 8.08 6.30
C ILE A 23 -2.75 6.67 6.25
N LEU A 24 -2.36 6.23 5.06
CA LEU A 24 -1.62 4.99 4.88
C LEU A 24 -0.17 5.33 4.55
N VAL A 25 0.75 4.89 5.39
CA VAL A 25 2.18 5.11 5.18
C VAL A 25 2.80 3.83 4.66
N LEU A 26 3.43 3.92 3.50
CA LEU A 26 4.07 2.78 2.84
C LEU A 26 5.57 3.03 2.70
N LYS A 27 6.37 2.04 3.06
CA LYS A 27 7.80 2.10 2.89
C LYS A 27 8.15 1.63 1.47
N CYS A 28 8.73 2.51 0.67
CA CYS A 28 9.18 2.18 -0.67
C CYS A 28 10.65 1.81 -0.73
N PHE A 29 11.45 2.26 0.25
CA PHE A 29 12.88 1.95 0.34
C PHE A 29 13.39 2.20 1.76
N ASP A 30 14.33 1.38 2.17
CA ASP A 30 15.06 1.55 3.42
C ASP A 30 16.52 1.20 3.17
N SER A 31 17.44 2.03 3.64
CA SER A 31 18.86 1.79 3.47
C SER A 31 19.42 0.71 4.41
N LEU A 32 18.69 0.36 5.47
CA LEU A 32 19.11 -0.69 6.39
C LEU A 32 19.13 -2.05 5.71
N THR A 33 20.12 -2.86 6.07
CA THR A 33 20.30 -4.21 5.53
C THR A 33 20.42 -5.25 6.66
N ASP A 34 19.78 -4.97 7.79
CA ASP A 34 19.85 -5.78 9.01
C ASP A 34 18.71 -6.79 9.15
N GLY A 35 17.93 -7.01 8.09
CA GLY A 35 16.75 -7.86 8.12
C GLY A 35 15.44 -7.10 8.26
N THR A 36 15.48 -5.78 8.52
CA THR A 36 14.30 -4.94 8.50
C THR A 36 13.69 -4.92 7.09
N ALA A 37 12.37 -4.99 7.00
CA ALA A 37 11.69 -4.90 5.71
C ALA A 37 12.04 -3.58 5.02
N ARG A 38 12.51 -3.68 3.76
CA ARG A 38 13.03 -2.52 3.02
C ARG A 38 11.97 -1.86 2.14
N TRP A 39 10.90 -2.55 1.84
CA TRP A 39 9.79 -2.03 1.04
C TRP A 39 8.51 -2.79 1.38
N THR A 40 7.39 -2.19 1.00
CA THR A 40 6.06 -2.80 1.16
C THR A 40 5.38 -2.87 -0.20
N ALA A 41 5.06 -4.06 -0.64
CA ALA A 41 4.32 -4.25 -1.87
C ALA A 41 2.89 -3.74 -1.69
N HIS A 42 2.38 -3.02 -2.68
CA HIS A 42 1.01 -2.51 -2.65
C HIS A 42 0.49 -2.32 -4.07
N GLY A 43 -0.80 -2.29 -4.19
CA GLY A 43 -1.46 -2.13 -5.49
C GLY A 43 -2.96 -1.97 -5.32
N ALA A 44 -3.64 -1.88 -6.44
CA ALA A 44 -5.09 -1.78 -6.48
C ALA A 44 -5.70 -3.11 -6.88
N PHE A 45 -6.96 -3.33 -6.50
CA PHE A 45 -7.71 -4.50 -6.91
C PHE A 45 -9.17 -4.12 -7.11
N ASN A 46 -9.88 -4.97 -7.84
CA ASN A 46 -11.32 -4.83 -7.99
C ASN A 46 -12.01 -5.60 -6.87
N ASP A 47 -12.73 -4.87 -6.00
CA ASP A 47 -13.46 -5.47 -4.90
C ASP A 47 -14.86 -5.90 -5.38
N PRO A 48 -15.13 -7.20 -5.45
CA PRO A 48 -16.43 -7.69 -5.92
C PRO A 48 -17.59 -7.35 -4.97
N SER A 49 -17.29 -6.98 -3.73
CA SER A 49 -18.32 -6.57 -2.76
C SER A 49 -18.75 -5.11 -2.92
N SER A 50 -18.05 -4.32 -3.73
CA SER A 50 -18.40 -2.92 -3.96
C SER A 50 -19.70 -2.80 -4.73
N PRO A 51 -20.62 -1.89 -4.32
CA PRO A 51 -21.83 -1.62 -5.10
C PRO A 51 -21.49 -1.07 -6.49
N ALA A 52 -22.34 -1.37 -7.47
CA ALA A 52 -22.14 -0.90 -8.85
C ALA A 52 -22.18 0.63 -8.95
N ASP A 53 -22.89 1.30 -8.03
CA ASP A 53 -23.03 2.75 -7.98
C ASP A 53 -22.10 3.40 -6.95
N ALA A 54 -21.07 2.68 -6.47
CA ALA A 54 -20.11 3.22 -5.52
C ALA A 54 -19.42 4.45 -6.09
N ALA A 55 -19.17 5.43 -5.22
CA ALA A 55 -18.39 6.61 -5.58
C ALA A 55 -16.97 6.20 -5.99
N ARG A 56 -16.42 6.94 -6.95
CA ARG A 56 -15.03 6.71 -7.38
C ARG A 56 -14.08 7.04 -6.24
N ARG A 57 -13.05 6.22 -6.12
CA ARG A 57 -11.97 6.45 -5.16
C ARG A 57 -11.20 7.72 -5.54
N GLU A 58 -10.94 8.53 -4.54
CA GLU A 58 -10.04 9.69 -4.66
C GLU A 58 -8.95 9.57 -3.63
N SER A 59 -7.73 9.96 -3.99
CA SER A 59 -6.60 9.92 -3.08
C SER A 59 -5.57 10.97 -3.43
N ILE A 60 -4.78 11.36 -2.43
CA ILE A 60 -3.61 12.22 -2.59
C ILE A 60 -2.41 11.42 -2.13
N GLU A 61 -1.34 11.45 -2.91
CA GLU A 61 -0.09 10.78 -2.60
C GLU A 61 1.01 11.81 -2.40
N ILE A 62 1.81 11.63 -1.35
CA ILE A 62 2.99 12.44 -1.06
C ILE A 62 4.16 11.48 -0.87
N ARG A 63 5.29 11.76 -1.52
CA ARG A 63 6.52 11.00 -1.33
C ARG A 63 7.48 11.82 -0.50
N THR A 64 8.05 11.19 0.50
CA THR A 64 8.94 11.85 1.46
C THR A 64 10.20 11.04 1.66
N LEU A 65 11.26 11.73 2.09
CA LEU A 65 12.52 11.11 2.46
C LEU A 65 12.80 11.42 3.93
N TYR A 66 13.19 10.41 4.66
CA TYR A 66 13.55 10.54 6.07
C TYR A 66 14.99 10.15 6.25
N PHE A 67 15.77 11.00 6.91
CA PHE A 67 17.17 10.77 7.21
C PHE A 67 17.32 10.61 8.72
N PHE A 68 17.99 9.54 9.12
CA PHE A 68 18.23 9.24 10.52
C PHE A 68 19.74 9.29 10.80
N ASP A 69 20.12 9.86 11.92
CA ASP A 69 21.51 9.92 12.37
C ASP A 69 21.94 8.60 13.02
#